data_7a1d767fb8a62c48ea077b7c921b2075
#
_entry.id   7a1d767fb8a62c48ea077b7c921b2075
#
_cell.length_a   1.000
_cell.length_b   1.000
_cell.length_c   1.000
_cell.angle_alpha   90.00
_cell.angle_beta   90.00
_cell.angle_gamma   90.00
#
_symmetry.space_group_name_H-M   'P 1'
#
loop_
_entity.id
_entity.type
_entity.pdbx_description
1 polymer ?
#
loop_
_entity_poly.entity_id
_entity_poly.type
_entity_poly.pdbx_seq_one_letter_code
_entity_poly.pdbx_strand_id
1 'polypeptide(L)'
;MKKSIITAMLALVAIAGWAQDVCGVKATADDYIKLLNEQGLYVYALDLSKLEKDKYLLAPVIQVYTNGKLEQDILSDFGMAYTNSAPKITIGFYSKCDSLLTFKFQFDKVCGLSFSLPKYPVKNESDGSESILYKPTPFAIQPNWKEHEVIPVVAYSSYWYDPDDKICRNCDEREFGADYMNGNTFKHSPHIYVFGIKIWKR
;
A
#
# COMPACT_ATOMS: atom_id res chain seq x y z
N MET A 1 16.90 -64.18 -18.96
CA MET A 1 16.53 -63.08 -19.84
C MET A 1 15.08 -62.60 -19.69
N LYS A 2 14.04 -63.43 -19.66
CA LYS A 2 12.63 -63.00 -19.56
C LYS A 2 12.29 -62.23 -18.25
N LYS A 3 12.89 -62.60 -17.10
CA LYS A 3 12.63 -61.89 -15.81
C LYS A 3 13.20 -60.48 -15.76
N SER A 4 14.34 -60.22 -16.40
CA SER A 4 14.95 -58.88 -16.43
C SER A 4 14.17 -57.87 -17.29
N ILE A 5 13.50 -58.36 -18.34
CA ILE A 5 12.68 -57.50 -19.21
C ILE A 5 11.40 -57.06 -18.51
N ILE A 6 10.79 -57.95 -17.70
CA ILE A 6 9.57 -57.61 -16.92
C ILE A 6 9.89 -56.57 -15.83
N THR A 7 11.04 -56.71 -15.16
CA THR A 7 11.47 -55.73 -14.15
C THR A 7 11.76 -54.33 -14.76
N ALA A 8 12.37 -54.31 -15.95
CA ALA A 8 12.62 -53.03 -16.65
C ALA A 8 11.32 -52.36 -17.15
N MET A 9 10.32 -53.13 -17.61
CA MET A 9 9.00 -52.60 -17.97
C MET A 9 8.23 -52.06 -16.77
N LEU A 10 8.27 -52.76 -15.62
CA LEU A 10 7.64 -52.28 -14.37
C LEU A 10 8.29 -50.98 -13.85
N ALA A 11 9.61 -50.85 -13.98
CA ALA A 11 10.32 -49.60 -13.61
C ALA A 11 9.96 -48.44 -14.53
N LEU A 12 9.78 -48.66 -15.83
CA LEU A 12 9.35 -47.64 -16.78
C LEU A 12 7.91 -47.16 -16.53
N VAL A 13 7.00 -48.03 -16.14
CA VAL A 13 5.62 -47.67 -15.79
C VAL A 13 5.56 -46.85 -14.48
N ALA A 14 6.42 -47.19 -13.50
CA ALA A 14 6.51 -46.44 -12.25
C ALA A 14 7.01 -44.99 -12.45
N ILE A 15 7.89 -44.75 -13.44
CA ILE A 15 8.40 -43.40 -13.75
C ILE A 15 7.33 -42.57 -14.49
N ALA A 16 6.51 -43.22 -15.33
CA ALA A 16 5.44 -42.52 -16.07
C ALA A 16 4.28 -42.03 -15.16
N GLY A 17 4.09 -42.66 -13.98
CA GLY A 17 3.03 -42.30 -13.03
C GLY A 17 3.31 -41.07 -12.16
N TRP A 18 4.50 -40.43 -12.27
CA TRP A 18 4.90 -39.27 -11.47
C TRP A 18 5.01 -37.99 -12.30
N ALA A 19 4.71 -38.02 -13.57
CA ALA A 19 4.58 -36.80 -14.34
C ALA A 19 3.25 -36.14 -13.94
N GLN A 20 3.32 -35.23 -12.97
CA GLN A 20 2.20 -34.31 -12.75
C GLN A 20 2.04 -33.44 -14.01
N ASP A 21 0.85 -33.49 -14.59
CA ASP A 21 0.52 -32.64 -15.74
C ASP A 21 0.60 -31.18 -15.29
N VAL A 22 1.64 -30.48 -15.71
CA VAL A 22 1.74 -29.04 -15.56
C VAL A 22 1.02 -28.41 -16.73
N CYS A 23 -0.15 -27.83 -16.49
CA CYS A 23 -0.91 -27.13 -17.51
C CYS A 23 -0.97 -25.62 -17.20
N GLY A 24 -0.98 -24.80 -18.24
CA GLY A 24 -1.23 -23.39 -18.12
C GLY A 24 -2.67 -23.12 -17.64
N VAL A 25 -2.82 -22.24 -16.67
CA VAL A 25 -4.12 -21.77 -16.19
C VAL A 25 -4.28 -20.28 -16.53
N LYS A 26 -5.53 -19.83 -16.66
CA LYS A 26 -5.80 -18.41 -16.87
C LYS A 26 -5.46 -17.63 -15.60
N ALA A 27 -4.70 -16.54 -15.75
CA ALA A 27 -4.39 -15.65 -14.65
C ALA A 27 -5.67 -15.06 -14.02
N THR A 28 -5.68 -14.95 -12.72
CA THR A 28 -6.76 -14.36 -11.91
C THR A 28 -6.52 -12.86 -11.71
N ALA A 29 -7.52 -12.15 -11.17
CA ALA A 29 -7.34 -10.75 -10.77
C ALA A 29 -6.23 -10.57 -9.74
N ASP A 30 -6.08 -11.53 -8.81
CA ASP A 30 -5.06 -11.49 -7.77
C ASP A 30 -3.65 -11.61 -8.34
N ASP A 31 -3.45 -12.42 -9.40
CA ASP A 31 -2.17 -12.52 -10.10
C ASP A 31 -1.78 -11.17 -10.74
N TYR A 32 -2.74 -10.48 -11.36
CA TYR A 32 -2.51 -9.15 -11.92
C TYR A 32 -2.20 -8.11 -10.84
N ILE A 33 -2.94 -8.11 -9.72
CA ILE A 33 -2.71 -7.19 -8.60
C ILE A 33 -1.30 -7.40 -8.04
N LYS A 34 -0.88 -8.66 -7.85
CA LYS A 34 0.46 -8.98 -7.37
C LYS A 34 1.55 -8.43 -8.29
N LEU A 35 1.43 -8.64 -9.60
CA LEU A 35 2.38 -8.12 -10.58
C LEU A 35 2.41 -6.57 -10.59
N LEU A 36 1.26 -5.91 -10.46
CA LEU A 36 1.19 -4.45 -10.38
C LEU A 36 1.87 -3.92 -9.10
N ASN A 37 1.65 -4.60 -7.96
CA ASN A 37 2.30 -4.24 -6.70
C ASN A 37 3.83 -4.41 -6.78
N GLU A 38 4.33 -5.45 -7.44
CA GLU A 38 5.76 -5.65 -7.70
C GLU A 38 6.36 -4.54 -8.58
N GLN A 39 5.54 -3.91 -9.42
CA GLN A 39 5.92 -2.73 -10.20
C GLN A 39 5.72 -1.41 -9.44
N GLY A 40 5.40 -1.45 -8.15
CA GLY A 40 5.18 -0.27 -7.32
C GLY A 40 3.85 0.45 -7.56
N LEU A 41 2.88 -0.21 -8.19
CA LEU A 41 1.52 0.30 -8.34
C LEU A 41 0.61 -0.35 -7.30
N TYR A 42 0.08 0.47 -6.40
CA TYR A 42 -0.79 0.04 -5.31
C TYR A 42 -2.13 0.78 -5.38
N VAL A 43 -3.22 0.11 -5.05
CA VAL A 43 -4.55 0.71 -5.00
C VAL A 43 -5.25 0.30 -3.72
N TYR A 44 -5.74 1.30 -2.99
CA TYR A 44 -6.55 1.14 -1.78
C TYR A 44 -7.93 1.70 -2.01
N ALA A 45 -8.93 1.12 -1.37
CA ALA A 45 -10.30 1.58 -1.48
C ALA A 45 -10.92 1.76 -0.09
N LEU A 46 -11.67 2.84 0.08
CA LEU A 46 -12.52 3.07 1.25
C LEU A 46 -13.97 2.89 0.84
N ASP A 47 -14.67 1.98 1.50
CA ASP A 47 -16.09 1.70 1.27
C ASP A 47 -16.95 2.76 1.98
N LEU A 48 -17.77 3.46 1.22
CA LEU A 48 -18.71 4.48 1.69
C LEU A 48 -20.16 4.03 1.51
N SER A 49 -20.40 2.77 1.15
CA SER A 49 -21.74 2.25 0.82
C SER A 49 -22.76 2.35 1.97
N LYS A 50 -22.25 2.44 3.22
CA LYS A 50 -23.08 2.62 4.41
C LYS A 50 -23.49 4.08 4.68
N LEU A 51 -22.88 5.05 4.00
CA LEU A 51 -23.25 6.46 4.10
C LEU A 51 -24.40 6.77 3.15
N GLU A 52 -25.37 7.58 3.60
CA GLU A 52 -26.42 8.07 2.71
C GLU A 52 -25.80 8.88 1.57
N LYS A 53 -26.14 8.47 0.35
CA LYS A 53 -25.64 9.12 -0.87
C LYS A 53 -25.97 10.61 -0.88
N ASP A 54 -25.01 11.43 -1.32
CA ASP A 54 -25.10 12.90 -1.48
C ASP A 54 -25.38 13.67 -0.18
N LYS A 55 -25.29 13.03 0.99
CA LYS A 55 -25.52 13.68 2.30
C LYS A 55 -24.21 14.12 3.00
N TYR A 56 -23.07 13.67 2.53
CA TYR A 56 -21.79 13.95 3.15
C TYR A 56 -20.84 14.66 2.19
N LEU A 57 -19.98 15.48 2.76
CA LEU A 57 -18.82 16.05 2.10
C LEU A 57 -17.57 15.24 2.49
N LEU A 58 -16.68 15.07 1.54
CA LEU A 58 -15.45 14.30 1.65
C LEU A 58 -14.27 15.20 1.27
N ALA A 59 -13.32 15.40 2.16
CA ALA A 59 -12.09 16.10 1.83
C ALA A 59 -10.90 15.13 1.85
N PRO A 60 -10.08 15.09 0.79
CA PRO A 60 -8.84 14.34 0.82
C PRO A 60 -7.86 14.95 1.81
N VAL A 61 -7.05 14.12 2.44
CA VAL A 61 -6.03 14.50 3.41
C VAL A 61 -4.70 13.89 3.03
N ILE A 62 -3.63 14.68 3.13
CA ILE A 62 -2.25 14.20 3.04
C ILE A 62 -1.47 14.84 4.17
N GLN A 63 -1.17 14.04 5.18
CA GLN A 63 -0.33 14.46 6.30
C GLN A 63 1.10 14.02 6.07
N VAL A 64 2.05 14.91 6.34
CA VAL A 64 3.49 14.66 6.28
C VAL A 64 4.03 14.56 7.68
N TYR A 65 4.67 13.44 7.97
CA TYR A 65 5.37 13.22 9.22
C TYR A 65 6.87 13.11 8.95
N THR A 66 7.66 13.80 9.77
CA THR A 66 9.12 13.70 9.78
C THR A 66 9.56 13.32 11.18
N ASN A 67 10.31 12.21 11.30
CA ASN A 67 10.74 11.67 12.59
C ASN A 67 9.61 11.53 13.61
N GLY A 68 8.46 11.00 13.17
CA GLY A 68 7.28 10.77 14.00
C GLY A 68 6.46 12.01 14.36
N LYS A 69 6.82 13.20 13.89
CA LYS A 69 6.09 14.46 14.15
C LYS A 69 5.32 14.90 12.91
N LEU A 70 4.06 15.27 13.10
CA LEU A 70 3.25 15.89 12.06
C LEU A 70 3.82 17.27 11.73
N GLU A 71 4.26 17.48 10.49
CA GLU A 71 4.78 18.78 10.03
C GLU A 71 3.77 19.54 9.19
N GLN A 72 3.00 18.84 8.35
CA GLN A 72 2.12 19.49 7.39
C GLN A 72 0.90 18.63 7.06
N ASP A 73 -0.25 19.29 6.82
CA ASP A 73 -1.40 18.73 6.10
C ASP A 73 -1.48 19.48 4.75
N ILE A 74 -0.97 18.83 3.70
CA ILE A 74 -0.76 19.49 2.38
C ILE A 74 -2.07 19.97 1.76
N LEU A 75 -3.18 19.29 2.01
CA LEU A 75 -4.46 19.56 1.36
C LEU A 75 -5.43 20.38 2.22
N SER A 76 -5.11 20.62 3.50
CA SER A 76 -5.99 21.38 4.41
C SER A 76 -6.32 22.76 3.90
N ASP A 77 -5.33 23.43 3.30
CA ASP A 77 -5.43 24.84 2.87
C ASP A 77 -6.15 25.00 1.52
N PHE A 78 -6.34 23.92 0.77
CA PHE A 78 -7.01 23.98 -0.54
C PHE A 78 -8.54 24.04 -0.46
N GLY A 79 -9.13 23.73 0.71
CA GLY A 79 -10.57 23.79 0.93
C GLY A 79 -11.39 22.87 0.01
N MET A 80 -10.75 21.85 -0.58
CA MET A 80 -11.42 20.95 -1.51
C MET A 80 -12.32 19.97 -0.76
N ALA A 81 -13.59 19.93 -1.17
CA ALA A 81 -14.54 18.95 -0.68
C ALA A 81 -15.40 18.43 -1.84
N TYR A 82 -15.70 17.15 -1.78
CA TYR A 82 -16.47 16.42 -2.79
C TYR A 82 -17.70 15.78 -2.14
N THR A 83 -18.81 15.74 -2.85
CA THR A 83 -20.00 15.02 -2.36
C THR A 83 -19.79 13.52 -2.48
N ASN A 84 -20.27 12.74 -1.50
CA ASN A 84 -20.23 11.27 -1.52
C ASN A 84 -21.21 10.67 -2.54
N SER A 85 -21.02 10.98 -3.82
CA SER A 85 -21.86 10.49 -4.92
C SER A 85 -21.59 9.03 -5.30
N ALA A 86 -20.40 8.53 -5.00
CA ALA A 86 -19.97 7.16 -5.27
C ALA A 86 -19.91 6.31 -3.98
N PRO A 87 -20.13 4.99 -4.08
CA PRO A 87 -20.12 4.08 -2.94
C PRO A 87 -18.71 3.79 -2.39
N LYS A 88 -17.67 4.23 -3.09
CA LYS A 88 -16.27 4.06 -2.67
C LYS A 88 -15.38 5.15 -3.22
N ILE A 89 -14.29 5.41 -2.48
CA ILE A 89 -13.16 6.20 -2.95
C ILE A 89 -11.99 5.24 -3.19
N THR A 90 -11.15 5.52 -4.18
CA THR A 90 -9.90 4.81 -4.37
C THR A 90 -8.71 5.75 -4.27
N ILE A 91 -7.62 5.25 -3.71
CA ILE A 91 -6.33 5.94 -3.61
C ILE A 91 -5.31 5.04 -4.31
N GLY A 92 -4.82 5.51 -5.44
CA GLY A 92 -3.79 4.80 -6.22
C GLY A 92 -2.43 5.45 -6.04
N PHE A 93 -1.38 4.63 -5.99
CA PHE A 93 0.01 5.07 -5.92
C PHE A 93 0.79 4.43 -7.04
N TYR A 94 1.71 5.17 -7.62
CA TYR A 94 2.75 4.64 -8.48
C TYR A 94 4.02 5.48 -8.40
N SER A 95 5.15 4.83 -8.51
CA SER A 95 6.44 5.50 -8.55
C SER A 95 6.79 5.82 -10.00
N LYS A 96 6.72 7.09 -10.37
CA LYS A 96 7.08 7.54 -11.72
C LYS A 96 8.59 7.49 -11.95
N CYS A 97 9.34 7.72 -10.87
CA CYS A 97 10.81 7.60 -10.81
C CYS A 97 11.21 7.37 -9.35
N ASP A 98 12.49 7.11 -9.10
CA ASP A 98 12.94 6.79 -7.74
C ASP A 98 12.68 7.91 -6.73
N SER A 99 12.71 9.17 -7.17
CA SER A 99 12.54 10.34 -6.30
C SER A 99 11.12 10.88 -6.18
N LEU A 100 10.14 10.37 -6.96
CA LEU A 100 8.78 10.89 -6.97
C LEU A 100 7.75 9.77 -6.78
N LEU A 101 6.83 10.00 -5.86
CA LEU A 101 5.60 9.26 -5.69
C LEU A 101 4.45 10.03 -6.33
N THR A 102 3.80 9.44 -7.31
CA THR A 102 2.54 9.97 -7.84
C THR A 102 1.38 9.23 -7.19
N PHE A 103 0.42 9.98 -6.69
CA PHE A 103 -0.81 9.42 -6.14
C PHE A 103 -2.04 10.03 -6.81
N LYS A 104 -3.15 9.29 -6.73
CA LYS A 104 -4.44 9.71 -7.27
C LYS A 104 -5.56 9.34 -6.31
N PHE A 105 -6.32 10.34 -5.87
CA PHE A 105 -7.64 10.13 -5.27
C PHE A 105 -8.67 10.07 -6.38
N GLN A 106 -9.54 9.09 -6.35
CA GLN A 106 -10.67 8.95 -7.27
C GLN A 106 -11.95 8.89 -6.46
N PHE A 107 -12.78 9.93 -6.56
CA PHE A 107 -14.02 10.07 -5.80
C PHE A 107 -15.22 9.46 -6.51
N ASP A 108 -15.24 9.53 -7.84
CA ASP A 108 -16.24 8.89 -8.71
C ASP A 108 -15.61 8.58 -10.08
N LYS A 109 -16.41 8.31 -11.10
CA LYS A 109 -15.92 7.99 -12.45
C LYS A 109 -15.27 9.18 -13.17
N VAL A 110 -15.63 10.39 -12.78
CA VAL A 110 -15.24 11.64 -13.48
C VAL A 110 -14.32 12.49 -12.61
N CYS A 111 -14.57 12.53 -11.29
CA CYS A 111 -13.87 13.40 -10.35
C CYS A 111 -12.70 12.70 -9.69
N GLY A 112 -11.53 13.28 -9.79
CA GLY A 112 -10.31 12.78 -9.15
C GLY A 112 -9.28 13.89 -8.98
N LEU A 113 -8.31 13.61 -8.11
CA LEU A 113 -7.21 14.49 -7.75
C LEU A 113 -5.91 13.73 -7.89
N SER A 114 -4.91 14.30 -8.55
CA SER A 114 -3.59 13.67 -8.71
C SER A 114 -2.47 14.66 -8.46
N PHE A 115 -1.48 14.22 -7.66
CA PHE A 115 -0.27 14.99 -7.35
C PHE A 115 0.95 14.08 -7.38
N SER A 116 2.13 14.71 -7.41
CA SER A 116 3.39 14.03 -7.16
C SER A 116 4.06 14.63 -5.93
N LEU A 117 4.56 13.75 -5.06
CA LEU A 117 5.25 14.10 -3.83
C LEU A 117 6.70 13.61 -3.90
N PRO A 118 7.66 14.33 -3.32
CA PRO A 118 9.04 13.89 -3.27
C PRO A 118 9.19 12.65 -2.38
N LYS A 119 10.12 11.78 -2.74
CA LYS A 119 10.66 10.74 -1.86
C LYS A 119 12.08 11.15 -1.47
N TYR A 120 12.42 10.94 -0.21
CA TYR A 120 13.71 11.33 0.34
C TYR A 120 14.60 10.11 0.53
N PRO A 121 15.91 10.22 0.25
CA PRO A 121 16.85 9.14 0.47
C PRO A 121 17.04 8.89 1.97
N VAL A 122 17.26 7.61 2.29
CA VAL A 122 17.76 7.17 3.59
C VAL A 122 19.21 6.82 3.43
N LYS A 123 20.07 7.44 4.25
CA LYS A 123 21.50 7.20 4.24
C LYS A 123 21.85 6.00 5.10
N ASN A 124 22.62 5.10 4.55
CA ASN A 124 23.25 4.02 5.29
C ASN A 124 24.51 4.55 5.95
N GLU A 125 24.53 4.63 7.28
CA GLU A 125 25.66 5.19 8.02
C GLU A 125 26.91 4.32 7.97
N SER A 126 26.80 3.03 7.63
CA SER A 126 27.95 2.11 7.62
C SER A 126 28.82 2.27 6.37
N ASP A 127 28.25 2.58 5.22
CA ASP A 127 28.96 2.68 3.94
C ASP A 127 28.72 4.00 3.19
N GLY A 128 27.85 4.86 3.73
CA GLY A 128 27.49 6.15 3.15
C GLY A 128 26.57 6.06 1.93
N SER A 129 26.10 4.86 1.55
CA SER A 129 25.17 4.68 0.44
C SER A 129 23.81 5.30 0.76
N GLU A 130 23.11 5.75 -0.27
CA GLU A 130 21.77 6.29 -0.15
C GLU A 130 20.77 5.40 -0.90
N SER A 131 19.62 5.17 -0.30
CA SER A 131 18.52 4.43 -0.93
C SER A 131 17.20 5.14 -0.77
N ILE A 132 16.37 5.14 -1.82
CA ILE A 132 15.03 5.71 -1.80
C ILE A 132 14.02 4.55 -1.77
N LEU A 133 13.82 4.00 -0.58
CA LEU A 133 12.93 2.88 -0.36
C LEU A 133 11.72 3.31 0.46
N TYR A 134 10.52 3.04 -0.05
CA TYR A 134 9.25 3.32 0.60
C TYR A 134 8.32 2.14 0.48
N LYS A 135 7.43 1.97 1.45
CA LYS A 135 6.41 0.93 1.46
C LYS A 135 5.06 1.51 1.86
N PRO A 136 3.99 1.16 1.12
CA PRO A 136 2.63 1.46 1.55
C PRO A 136 2.16 0.42 2.58
N THR A 137 1.53 0.91 3.65
CA THR A 137 0.91 0.07 4.69
C THR A 137 -0.49 0.62 4.96
N PRO A 138 -1.57 -0.18 4.82
CA PRO A 138 -2.92 0.27 5.07
C PRO A 138 -3.18 0.49 6.56
N PHE A 139 -4.24 1.25 6.86
CA PHE A 139 -4.80 1.35 8.20
C PHE A 139 -6.00 0.42 8.34
N ALA A 140 -6.13 -0.19 9.52
CA ALA A 140 -7.34 -0.91 9.91
C ALA A 140 -8.54 0.04 9.85
N ILE A 141 -9.66 -0.45 9.34
CA ILE A 141 -10.89 0.34 9.25
C ILE A 141 -11.33 0.70 10.66
N GLN A 142 -11.46 2.00 10.93
CA GLN A 142 -11.94 2.50 12.21
C GLN A 142 -13.48 2.61 12.18
N PRO A 143 -14.20 1.81 12.96
CA PRO A 143 -15.67 1.80 12.94
C PRO A 143 -16.31 3.07 13.53
N ASN A 144 -15.56 3.85 14.33
CA ASN A 144 -16.06 5.00 15.12
C ASN A 144 -15.39 6.31 14.69
N TRP A 145 -15.40 6.61 13.39
CA TRP A 145 -14.93 7.90 12.90
C TRP A 145 -15.85 9.04 13.38
N LYS A 146 -15.29 10.23 13.60
CA LYS A 146 -16.04 11.44 13.92
C LYS A 146 -15.95 12.45 12.78
N GLU A 147 -16.99 13.29 12.66
CA GLU A 147 -17.02 14.36 11.67
C GLU A 147 -15.78 15.27 11.81
N HIS A 148 -15.18 15.65 10.68
CA HIS A 148 -13.97 16.46 10.57
C HIS A 148 -12.67 15.84 11.10
N GLU A 149 -12.70 14.67 11.74
CA GLU A 149 -11.48 13.95 12.08
C GLU A 149 -10.88 13.28 10.85
N VAL A 150 -9.56 13.11 10.85
CA VAL A 150 -8.86 12.40 9.78
C VAL A 150 -9.11 10.91 9.92
N ILE A 151 -9.63 10.30 8.87
CA ILE A 151 -9.74 8.85 8.70
C ILE A 151 -8.55 8.44 7.84
N PRO A 152 -7.46 7.91 8.40
CA PRO A 152 -6.33 7.47 7.63
C PRO A 152 -6.68 6.19 6.87
N VAL A 153 -6.20 6.07 5.63
CA VAL A 153 -6.45 4.91 4.76
C VAL A 153 -5.18 4.14 4.50
N VAL A 154 -4.10 4.84 4.21
CA VAL A 154 -2.80 4.22 3.94
C VAL A 154 -1.68 5.19 4.30
N ALA A 155 -0.60 4.67 4.89
CA ALA A 155 0.65 5.39 5.03
C ALA A 155 1.66 4.88 3.99
N TYR A 156 2.46 5.80 3.46
CA TYR A 156 3.58 5.53 2.58
C TYR A 156 4.86 5.97 3.29
N SER A 157 5.55 5.03 3.92
CA SER A 157 6.67 5.29 4.84
C SER A 157 8.02 4.95 4.21
N SER A 158 9.02 5.80 4.45
CA SER A 158 10.39 5.50 4.11
C SER A 158 10.93 4.36 4.98
N TYR A 159 11.89 3.61 4.43
CA TYR A 159 12.70 2.71 5.24
C TYR A 159 13.59 3.55 6.16
N TRP A 160 14.16 2.91 7.18
CA TRP A 160 15.18 3.51 8.06
C TRP A 160 16.37 2.60 8.18
N TYR A 161 17.53 3.19 8.48
CA TYR A 161 18.71 2.44 8.77
C TYR A 161 18.71 1.99 10.23
N ASP A 162 18.89 0.69 10.46
CA ASP A 162 19.08 0.09 11.79
C ASP A 162 20.57 -0.08 12.03
N PRO A 163 21.17 0.70 12.97
CA PRO A 163 22.61 0.65 13.22
C PRO A 163 23.08 -0.64 13.90
N ASP A 164 22.20 -1.29 14.66
CA ASP A 164 22.53 -2.52 15.38
C ASP A 164 22.72 -3.69 14.41
N ASP A 165 21.80 -3.84 13.47
CA ASP A 165 21.83 -4.91 12.46
C ASP A 165 22.52 -4.47 11.15
N LYS A 166 22.85 -3.19 11.00
CA LYS A 166 23.49 -2.59 9.81
C LYS A 166 22.72 -2.82 8.51
N ILE A 167 21.41 -2.75 8.57
CA ILE A 167 20.50 -2.94 7.42
C ILE A 167 19.46 -1.83 7.33
N CYS A 168 18.98 -1.58 6.11
CA CYS A 168 17.78 -0.78 5.92
C CYS A 168 16.56 -1.63 6.23
N ARG A 169 15.76 -1.19 7.20
CA ARG A 169 14.52 -1.85 7.63
C ARG A 169 13.29 -1.12 7.16
N ASN A 170 12.25 -1.88 7.01
CA ASN A 170 10.88 -1.43 7.04
C ASN A 170 10.16 -2.28 8.08
N CYS A 171 9.18 -1.71 8.78
CA CYS A 171 8.41 -2.49 9.73
C CYS A 171 7.59 -3.58 9.01
N ASP A 172 7.52 -4.76 9.62
CA ASP A 172 6.70 -5.88 9.11
C ASP A 172 5.21 -5.70 9.44
N GLU A 173 4.80 -4.52 9.89
CA GLU A 173 3.39 -4.19 10.10
C GLU A 173 2.64 -4.35 8.77
N ARG A 174 1.67 -5.26 8.78
CA ARG A 174 0.81 -5.50 7.61
C ARG A 174 -0.31 -4.48 7.52
N GLU A 175 -0.70 -3.93 8.68
CA GLU A 175 -1.79 -3.00 8.85
C GLU A 175 -1.56 -2.16 10.12
N PHE A 176 -1.86 -0.86 10.06
CA PHE A 176 -1.78 0.02 11.23
C PHE A 176 -3.08 -0.01 12.04
N GLY A 177 -2.97 -0.27 13.34
CA GLY A 177 -4.09 -0.16 14.28
C GLY A 177 -4.37 1.28 14.74
N ALA A 178 -5.29 1.44 15.69
CA ALA A 178 -5.66 2.75 16.23
C ALA A 178 -4.49 3.49 16.92
N ASP A 179 -3.54 2.75 17.49
CA ASP A 179 -2.36 3.30 18.20
C ASP A 179 -1.12 3.38 17.30
N TYR A 180 -1.31 3.61 16.02
CA TYR A 180 -0.24 3.60 15.00
C TYR A 180 0.91 4.56 15.31
N MET A 181 0.65 5.69 15.96
CA MET A 181 1.67 6.68 16.32
C MET A 181 2.75 6.10 17.28
N ASN A 182 2.39 5.10 18.06
CA ASN A 182 3.31 4.39 18.96
C ASN A 182 3.95 3.16 18.31
N GLY A 183 3.61 2.86 17.07
CA GLY A 183 4.19 1.77 16.28
C GLY A 183 5.63 2.04 15.86
N ASN A 184 6.34 0.96 15.50
CA ASN A 184 7.75 1.06 15.11
C ASN A 184 7.95 1.90 13.85
N THR A 185 7.05 1.82 12.87
CA THR A 185 7.14 2.63 11.65
C THR A 185 7.16 4.12 11.97
N PHE A 186 6.22 4.60 12.81
CA PHE A 186 6.15 6.03 13.14
C PHE A 186 7.28 6.51 14.05
N LYS A 187 7.88 5.62 14.85
CA LYS A 187 9.04 5.94 15.70
C LYS A 187 10.36 6.02 14.94
N HIS A 188 10.53 5.21 13.92
CA HIS A 188 11.84 5.03 13.27
C HIS A 188 11.89 5.53 11.82
N SER A 189 10.77 5.55 11.09
CA SER A 189 10.76 6.06 9.72
C SER A 189 11.03 7.57 9.70
N PRO A 190 12.08 8.03 9.00
CA PRO A 190 12.39 9.44 8.91
C PRO A 190 11.30 10.26 8.24
N HIS A 191 10.54 9.65 7.31
CA HIS A 191 9.56 10.37 6.54
C HIS A 191 8.35 9.48 6.19
N ILE A 192 7.14 9.98 6.46
CA ILE A 192 5.88 9.26 6.23
C ILE A 192 4.85 10.20 5.61
N TYR A 193 4.19 9.76 4.55
CA TYR A 193 2.96 10.33 4.05
C TYR A 193 1.77 9.51 4.54
N VAL A 194 0.81 10.15 5.20
CA VAL A 194 -0.47 9.53 5.55
C VAL A 194 -1.55 10.08 4.65
N PHE A 195 -2.16 9.18 3.87
CA PHE A 195 -3.27 9.50 2.98
C PHE A 195 -4.58 9.07 3.62
N GLY A 196 -5.53 9.98 3.65
CA GLY A 196 -6.82 9.76 4.28
C GLY A 196 -7.89 10.69 3.76
N ILE A 197 -8.99 10.75 4.48
CA ILE A 197 -10.10 11.65 4.21
C ILE A 197 -10.64 12.24 5.51
N LYS A 198 -11.31 13.38 5.40
CA LYS A 198 -12.26 13.89 6.40
C LYS A 198 -13.68 13.76 5.84
N ILE A 199 -14.63 13.42 6.70
CA ILE A 199 -16.04 13.27 6.33
C ILE A 199 -16.88 14.09 7.29
N TRP A 200 -17.88 14.81 6.77
CA TRP A 200 -18.88 15.52 7.57
C TRP A 200 -20.20 15.65 6.81
N LYS A 201 -21.28 15.88 7.53
CA LYS A 201 -22.60 16.12 6.93
C LYS A 201 -22.59 17.44 6.15
N ARG A 202 -23.33 17.43 5.06
CA ARG A 202 -23.56 18.58 4.20
C ARG A 202 -24.64 19.51 4.80
#